data_07b2e2e1b7e64c37c99dac509f01b1cb
#
_entry.id   07b2e2e1b7e64c37c99dac509f01b1cb
#
_cell.length_a   1.000
_cell.length_b   1.000
_cell.length_c   1.000
_cell.angle_alpha   90.00
_cell.angle_beta   90.00
_cell.angle_gamma   90.00
#
_symmetry.space_group_name_H-M   'P 1'
#
loop_
_entity.id
_entity.type
_entity.pdbx_description
1 polymer ?
#
loop_
_entity_poly.entity_id
_entity_poly.type
_entity_poly.pdbx_seq_one_letter_code
_entity_poly.pdbx_strand_id
1 'polypeptide(L)'
;MIFILVWITTFKNAYRIDAAIRPRIRVNWLEQADHKIFDITFFGIVTQCLLAVLGYGWVYAFTRRSKLAIFAALPSFLLNILYLGTHNLSAALDVFTWLSYGVLHFLSPFLAAFWLWLFAPPGVVSIFAWSFGIQNCLGIITHLSFPTAAPWYGDQYGYPLPPGNYSMPGSAAGLVRVDKVLGTHIYQNAFKASPLVFGAFPSLHGAFSCCCFFFIARYSRKGAFMLGFYVLWQWFSTIYLRHHWRIDLLSGLIYSAFAFSIFYRSLVRMDKMYAAGFSGDNGWQRLFAGTRLQRVFDGNLEAEYSIVMESRLDRESLDGVEVDDGREQDLESAWLTGASQQGYKSKAFD
;
A
#
# COMPACT_ATOMS: atom_id res chain seq x y z
N MET A 1 3.91 -6.16 -14.50
CA MET A 1 2.72 -6.94 -14.97
C MET A 1 2.78 -8.41 -14.58
N ILE A 2 3.91 -9.12 -14.76
CA ILE A 2 3.97 -10.58 -14.52
C ILE A 2 3.55 -11.01 -13.10
N PHE A 3 4.00 -10.34 -12.05
CA PHE A 3 3.63 -10.68 -10.66
C PHE A 3 2.14 -10.49 -10.38
N ILE A 4 1.49 -9.48 -10.99
CA ILE A 4 0.04 -9.29 -10.85
C ILE A 4 -0.71 -10.48 -11.50
N LEU A 5 -0.27 -10.92 -12.67
CA LEU A 5 -0.86 -12.08 -13.36
C LEU A 5 -0.63 -13.36 -12.55
N VAL A 6 0.57 -13.58 -12.03
CA VAL A 6 0.90 -14.72 -11.16
C VAL A 6 0.00 -14.72 -9.93
N TRP A 7 -0.13 -13.58 -9.23
CA TRP A 7 -1.00 -13.48 -8.08
C TRP A 7 -2.46 -13.80 -8.40
N ILE A 8 -3.04 -13.16 -9.44
CA ILE A 8 -4.45 -13.36 -9.82
C ILE A 8 -4.70 -14.82 -10.21
N THR A 9 -3.78 -15.40 -11.02
CA THR A 9 -3.90 -16.79 -11.46
C THR A 9 -3.81 -17.76 -10.30
N THR A 10 -2.86 -17.56 -9.39
CA THR A 10 -2.69 -18.39 -8.18
C THR A 10 -3.92 -18.27 -7.28
N PHE A 11 -4.40 -17.05 -7.02
CA PHE A 11 -5.61 -16.83 -6.21
C PHE A 11 -6.82 -17.56 -6.80
N LYS A 12 -7.10 -17.35 -8.09
CA LYS A 12 -8.26 -17.96 -8.76
C LYS A 12 -8.20 -19.49 -8.82
N ASN A 13 -7.00 -20.07 -8.82
CA ASN A 13 -6.81 -21.52 -8.91
C ASN A 13 -6.47 -22.17 -7.56
N ALA A 14 -6.45 -21.42 -6.45
CA ALA A 14 -6.14 -21.94 -5.13
C ALA A 14 -7.03 -23.13 -4.72
N TYR A 15 -8.29 -23.14 -5.13
CA TYR A 15 -9.23 -24.23 -4.86
C TYR A 15 -8.81 -25.58 -5.47
N ARG A 16 -7.96 -25.59 -6.51
CA ARG A 16 -7.47 -26.81 -7.18
C ARG A 16 -6.38 -27.54 -6.38
N ILE A 17 -5.79 -26.89 -5.38
CA ILE A 17 -4.80 -27.51 -4.52
C ILE A 17 -5.53 -28.54 -3.64
N ASP A 18 -5.10 -29.79 -3.66
CA ASP A 18 -5.70 -30.86 -2.86
C ASP A 18 -5.64 -30.51 -1.37
N ALA A 19 -6.76 -30.69 -0.66
CA ALA A 19 -6.85 -30.42 0.78
C ALA A 19 -5.86 -31.28 1.58
N ALA A 20 -5.49 -32.47 1.09
CA ALA A 20 -4.56 -33.38 1.75
C ALA A 20 -3.12 -32.82 1.82
N ILE A 21 -2.72 -31.94 0.88
CA ILE A 21 -1.40 -31.34 0.87
C ILE A 21 -1.38 -29.91 1.46
N ARG A 22 -2.56 -29.35 1.76
CA ARG A 22 -2.65 -28.02 2.37
C ARG A 22 -2.29 -28.06 3.85
N PRO A 23 -1.59 -27.03 4.38
CA PRO A 23 -1.26 -26.94 5.80
C PRO A 23 -2.52 -26.90 6.69
N ARG A 24 -2.36 -27.34 7.94
CA ARG A 24 -3.45 -27.22 8.94
C ARG A 24 -3.87 -25.78 9.13
N ILE A 25 -5.18 -25.51 9.10
CA ILE A 25 -5.77 -24.18 9.34
C ILE A 25 -5.62 -23.78 10.81
N ARG A 26 -5.09 -22.56 11.04
CA ARG A 26 -4.79 -22.03 12.37
C ARG A 26 -5.92 -21.08 12.82
N VAL A 27 -6.99 -21.65 13.34
CA VAL A 27 -8.21 -20.88 13.68
C VAL A 27 -8.02 -19.94 14.87
N ASN A 28 -7.21 -20.30 15.87
CA ASN A 28 -7.02 -19.52 17.10
C ASN A 28 -5.80 -18.59 17.09
N TRP A 29 -4.89 -18.80 16.13
CA TRP A 29 -3.55 -18.19 16.21
C TRP A 29 -3.59 -16.66 16.10
N LEU A 30 -4.35 -16.14 15.13
CA LEU A 30 -4.43 -14.69 14.92
C LEU A 30 -5.09 -13.98 16.09
N GLU A 31 -6.19 -14.51 16.59
CA GLU A 31 -6.88 -13.96 17.74
C GLU A 31 -5.97 -13.87 18.96
N GLN A 32 -5.28 -14.97 19.28
CA GLN A 32 -4.34 -15.01 20.41
C GLN A 32 -3.17 -14.06 20.20
N ALA A 33 -2.62 -13.96 18.99
CA ALA A 33 -1.53 -13.06 18.67
C ALA A 33 -1.99 -11.59 18.73
N ASP A 34 -3.17 -11.29 18.20
CA ASP A 34 -3.75 -9.96 18.23
C ASP A 34 -3.94 -9.45 19.66
N HIS A 35 -4.57 -10.26 20.52
CA HIS A 35 -4.73 -9.93 21.94
C HIS A 35 -3.39 -9.77 22.67
N LYS A 36 -2.45 -10.68 22.46
CA LYS A 36 -1.11 -10.57 23.09
C LYS A 36 -0.37 -9.28 22.72
N ILE A 37 -0.50 -8.82 21.49
CA ILE A 37 0.23 -7.65 20.99
C ILE A 37 -0.49 -6.34 21.29
N PHE A 38 -1.81 -6.32 21.17
CA PHE A 38 -2.57 -5.07 21.17
C PHE A 38 -3.32 -4.79 22.47
N ASP A 39 -3.51 -5.79 23.36
CA ASP A 39 -4.14 -5.52 24.65
C ASP A 39 -3.19 -4.73 25.56
N ILE A 40 -3.78 -3.94 26.48
CA ILE A 40 -3.05 -3.10 27.43
C ILE A 40 -2.52 -3.98 28.58
N THR A 41 -1.60 -4.85 28.23
CA THR A 41 -0.81 -5.68 29.16
C THR A 41 0.65 -5.23 29.11
N PHE A 42 1.45 -5.59 30.13
CA PHE A 42 2.89 -5.30 30.11
C PHE A 42 3.55 -5.85 28.82
N PHE A 43 3.24 -7.09 28.46
CA PHE A 43 3.78 -7.72 27.24
C PHE A 43 3.33 -6.99 25.98
N GLY A 44 2.06 -6.61 25.89
CA GLY A 44 1.50 -5.88 24.75
C GLY A 44 2.18 -4.51 24.58
N ILE A 45 2.32 -3.75 25.67
CA ILE A 45 2.99 -2.44 25.65
C ILE A 45 4.45 -2.59 25.20
N VAL A 46 5.20 -3.52 25.77
CA VAL A 46 6.61 -3.77 25.37
C VAL A 46 6.71 -4.15 23.90
N THR A 47 5.81 -5.02 23.42
CA THR A 47 5.80 -5.44 22.01
C THR A 47 5.51 -4.26 21.07
N GLN A 48 4.54 -3.43 21.40
CA GLN A 48 4.23 -2.23 20.61
C GLN A 48 5.38 -1.22 20.61
N CYS A 49 6.05 -1.03 21.73
CA CYS A 49 7.26 -0.20 21.80
C CYS A 49 8.40 -0.75 20.91
N LEU A 50 8.62 -2.07 20.94
CA LEU A 50 9.62 -2.71 20.06
C LEU A 50 9.27 -2.55 18.58
N LEU A 51 8.01 -2.75 18.20
CA LEU A 51 7.53 -2.53 16.83
C LEU A 51 7.73 -1.07 16.40
N ALA A 52 7.48 -0.12 17.28
CA ALA A 52 7.72 1.30 17.04
C ALA A 52 9.21 1.60 16.81
N VAL A 53 10.10 1.04 17.62
CA VAL A 53 11.56 1.20 17.48
C VAL A 53 12.06 0.57 16.18
N LEU A 54 11.60 -0.64 15.86
CA LEU A 54 11.97 -1.32 14.62
C LEU A 54 11.46 -0.55 13.38
N GLY A 55 10.23 -0.08 13.42
CA GLY A 55 9.65 0.75 12.37
C GLY A 55 10.41 2.07 12.20
N TYR A 56 10.76 2.74 13.29
CA TYR A 56 11.61 3.92 13.27
C TYR A 56 12.97 3.62 12.62
N GLY A 57 13.65 2.57 13.07
CA GLY A 57 14.94 2.16 12.52
C GLY A 57 14.88 1.86 11.02
N TRP A 58 13.81 1.16 10.58
CA TRP A 58 13.58 0.85 9.17
C TRP A 58 13.42 2.13 8.34
N VAL A 59 12.47 3.00 8.71
CA VAL A 59 12.22 4.23 7.95
C VAL A 59 13.44 5.14 7.96
N TYR A 60 14.14 5.26 9.10
CA TYR A 60 15.37 6.05 9.19
C TYR A 60 16.49 5.49 8.31
N ALA A 61 16.68 4.17 8.28
CA ALA A 61 17.71 3.54 7.44
C ALA A 61 17.52 3.85 5.95
N PHE A 62 16.27 3.91 5.47
CA PHE A 62 15.99 4.20 4.06
C PHE A 62 15.91 5.69 3.74
N THR A 63 15.38 6.50 4.65
CA THR A 63 15.07 7.90 4.35
C THR A 63 16.03 8.89 4.97
N ARG A 64 16.83 8.46 5.96
CA ARG A 64 17.69 9.31 6.81
C ARG A 64 16.93 10.49 7.46
N ARG A 65 15.61 10.40 7.56
CA ARG A 65 14.73 11.45 8.09
C ARG A 65 14.16 11.05 9.45
N SER A 66 14.75 11.54 10.52
CA SER A 66 14.31 11.26 11.88
C SER A 66 12.85 11.68 12.13
N LYS A 67 12.44 12.85 11.65
CA LYS A 67 11.06 13.33 11.75
C LYS A 67 10.05 12.41 11.05
N LEU A 68 10.39 11.86 9.88
CA LEU A 68 9.54 10.93 9.16
C LEU A 68 9.51 9.56 9.85
N ALA A 69 10.65 9.13 10.39
CA ALA A 69 10.76 7.84 11.08
C ALA A 69 9.89 7.77 12.36
N ILE A 70 9.64 8.91 13.04
CA ILE A 70 8.74 8.97 14.20
C ILE A 70 7.33 8.50 13.83
N PHE A 71 6.84 8.81 12.63
CA PHE A 71 5.51 8.36 12.18
C PHE A 71 5.41 6.83 12.05
N ALA A 72 6.51 6.11 11.95
CA ALA A 72 6.50 4.64 11.93
C ALA A 72 6.10 4.01 13.27
N ALA A 73 6.10 4.78 14.36
CA ALA A 73 5.61 4.35 15.67
C ALA A 73 4.07 4.39 15.79
N LEU A 74 3.39 5.16 14.94
CA LEU A 74 1.96 5.40 15.06
C LEU A 74 1.04 4.23 14.65
N PRO A 75 1.38 3.35 13.68
CA PRO A 75 0.43 2.37 13.14
C PRO A 75 -0.22 1.47 14.21
N SER A 76 0.56 0.93 15.15
CA SER A 76 0.03 0.06 16.20
C SER A 76 -0.91 0.80 17.16
N PHE A 77 -0.58 2.03 17.51
CA PHE A 77 -1.44 2.87 18.36
C PHE A 77 -2.75 3.27 17.65
N LEU A 78 -2.66 3.66 16.37
CA LEU A 78 -3.83 4.00 15.57
C LEU A 78 -4.77 2.80 15.41
N LEU A 79 -4.24 1.58 15.23
CA LEU A 79 -5.04 0.36 15.16
C LEU A 79 -5.84 0.12 16.44
N ASN A 80 -5.29 0.42 17.62
CA ASN A 80 -6.04 0.32 18.87
C ASN A 80 -7.18 1.33 18.94
N ILE A 81 -6.94 2.60 18.54
CA ILE A 81 -7.98 3.63 18.49
C ILE A 81 -9.09 3.22 17.52
N LEU A 82 -8.73 2.76 16.32
CA LEU A 82 -9.70 2.32 15.31
C LEU A 82 -10.54 1.15 15.83
N TYR A 83 -9.91 0.17 16.50
CA TYR A 83 -10.61 -0.98 17.08
C TYR A 83 -11.66 -0.57 18.10
N LEU A 84 -11.38 0.40 18.96
CA LEU A 84 -12.35 0.92 19.94
C LEU A 84 -13.62 1.49 19.26
N GLY A 85 -13.48 2.09 18.08
CA GLY A 85 -14.58 2.63 17.30
C GLY A 85 -15.49 1.57 16.66
N THR A 86 -15.10 0.30 16.63
CA THR A 86 -15.85 -0.76 15.91
C THR A 86 -16.96 -1.42 16.73
N HIS A 87 -17.10 -1.10 17.99
CA HIS A 87 -18.10 -1.73 18.87
C HIS A 87 -19.55 -1.28 18.62
N ASN A 88 -19.74 -0.09 18.04
CA ASN A 88 -21.07 0.46 17.77
C ASN A 88 -21.48 0.16 16.32
N LEU A 89 -22.45 -0.72 16.12
CA LEU A 89 -22.96 -1.06 14.79
C LEU A 89 -24.11 -0.13 14.40
N SER A 90 -24.06 0.37 13.15
CA SER A 90 -25.17 1.17 12.59
C SER A 90 -25.19 1.06 11.05
N ALA A 91 -26.37 1.24 10.45
CA ALA A 91 -26.54 1.20 9.00
C ALA A 91 -25.67 2.28 8.30
N ALA A 92 -25.50 3.45 8.90
CA ALA A 92 -24.65 4.50 8.37
C ALA A 92 -23.17 4.08 8.34
N LEU A 93 -22.68 3.43 9.41
CA LEU A 93 -21.33 2.89 9.47
C LEU A 93 -21.16 1.68 8.53
N ASP A 94 -22.19 0.86 8.34
CA ASP A 94 -22.15 -0.25 7.39
C ASP A 94 -21.93 0.28 5.96
N VAL A 95 -22.68 1.32 5.55
CA VAL A 95 -22.50 1.97 4.23
C VAL A 95 -21.15 2.70 4.13
N PHE A 96 -20.76 3.44 5.18
CA PHE A 96 -19.48 4.14 5.22
C PHE A 96 -18.30 3.19 5.08
N THR A 97 -18.29 2.08 5.80
CA THR A 97 -17.22 1.07 5.73
C THR A 97 -17.25 0.30 4.41
N TRP A 98 -18.45 0.03 3.89
CA TRP A 98 -18.60 -0.57 2.57
C TRP A 98 -18.01 0.28 1.45
N LEU A 99 -18.18 1.60 1.49
CA LEU A 99 -17.63 2.48 0.48
C LEU A 99 -16.10 2.35 0.39
N SER A 100 -15.41 2.23 1.52
CA SER A 100 -13.96 1.97 1.55
C SER A 100 -13.64 0.54 1.09
N TYR A 101 -14.25 -0.45 1.74
CA TYR A 101 -13.91 -1.86 1.57
C TYR A 101 -14.43 -2.46 0.26
N GLY A 102 -15.66 -2.13 -0.12
CA GLY A 102 -16.34 -2.71 -1.27
C GLY A 102 -16.14 -1.94 -2.58
N VAL A 103 -15.87 -0.63 -2.52
CA VAL A 103 -15.76 0.22 -3.72
C VAL A 103 -14.34 0.75 -3.91
N LEU A 104 -13.87 1.58 -2.98
CA LEU A 104 -12.57 2.24 -3.14
C LEU A 104 -11.41 1.27 -3.13
N HIS A 105 -11.51 0.15 -2.41
CA HIS A 105 -10.49 -0.88 -2.43
C HIS A 105 -10.19 -1.39 -3.85
N PHE A 106 -11.21 -1.64 -4.67
CA PHE A 106 -11.01 -2.08 -6.05
C PHE A 106 -10.53 -0.96 -6.97
N LEU A 107 -10.95 0.28 -6.73
CA LEU A 107 -10.62 1.42 -7.58
C LEU A 107 -9.25 2.01 -7.25
N SER A 108 -8.84 1.99 -5.99
CA SER A 108 -7.65 2.72 -5.52
C SER A 108 -6.34 2.38 -6.24
N PRO A 109 -6.02 1.11 -6.58
CA PRO A 109 -4.79 0.82 -7.32
C PRO A 109 -4.78 1.43 -8.73
N PHE A 110 -5.94 1.44 -9.40
CA PHE A 110 -6.08 2.04 -10.74
C PHE A 110 -5.99 3.56 -10.67
N LEU A 111 -6.69 4.17 -9.70
CA LEU A 111 -6.62 5.62 -9.48
C LEU A 111 -5.21 6.06 -9.10
N ALA A 112 -4.53 5.29 -8.25
CA ALA A 112 -3.15 5.55 -7.89
C ALA A 112 -2.20 5.41 -9.09
N ALA A 113 -2.34 4.34 -9.89
CA ALA A 113 -1.56 4.16 -11.11
C ALA A 113 -1.78 5.29 -12.11
N PHE A 114 -3.04 5.70 -12.31
CA PHE A 114 -3.38 6.81 -13.19
C PHE A 114 -2.82 8.13 -12.69
N TRP A 115 -2.94 8.42 -11.39
CA TRP A 115 -2.37 9.61 -10.78
C TRP A 115 -0.83 9.64 -10.91
N LEU A 116 -0.16 8.51 -10.64
CA LEU A 116 1.30 8.39 -10.80
C LEU A 116 1.73 8.54 -12.26
N TRP A 117 0.95 8.02 -13.21
CA TRP A 117 1.22 8.23 -14.62
C TRP A 117 1.12 9.70 -15.03
N LEU A 118 0.14 10.43 -14.49
CA LEU A 118 -0.03 11.85 -14.76
C LEU A 118 1.11 12.70 -14.18
N PHE A 119 1.43 12.50 -12.90
CA PHE A 119 2.17 13.49 -12.12
C PHE A 119 3.57 13.04 -11.66
N ALA A 120 3.85 11.76 -11.64
CA ALA A 120 5.17 11.25 -11.26
C ALA A 120 6.12 11.14 -12.46
N PRO A 121 7.44 11.02 -12.23
CA PRO A 121 8.41 10.78 -13.29
C PRO A 121 8.05 9.56 -14.15
N PRO A 122 8.34 9.60 -15.47
CA PRO A 122 8.13 8.45 -16.36
C PRO A 122 8.79 7.18 -15.82
N GLY A 123 8.03 6.06 -15.84
CA GLY A 123 8.49 4.77 -15.34
C GLY A 123 8.10 4.45 -13.89
N VAL A 124 7.74 5.43 -13.06
CA VAL A 124 7.29 5.20 -11.66
C VAL A 124 6.10 4.26 -11.59
N VAL A 125 5.14 4.37 -12.52
CA VAL A 125 3.98 3.45 -12.61
C VAL A 125 4.41 1.99 -12.75
N SER A 126 5.47 1.74 -13.52
CA SER A 126 6.01 0.38 -13.68
C SER A 126 6.55 -0.15 -12.36
N ILE A 127 7.27 0.68 -11.60
CA ILE A 127 7.76 0.31 -10.27
C ILE A 127 6.61 0.10 -9.29
N PHE A 128 5.59 0.95 -9.32
CA PHE A 128 4.36 0.75 -8.54
C PHE A 128 3.72 -0.61 -8.85
N ALA A 129 3.54 -0.94 -10.12
CA ALA A 129 2.96 -2.22 -10.54
C ALA A 129 3.83 -3.43 -10.12
N TRP A 130 5.17 -3.30 -10.11
CA TRP A 130 6.06 -4.34 -9.61
C TRP A 130 5.94 -4.50 -8.09
N SER A 131 5.98 -3.41 -7.32
CA SER A 131 5.80 -3.43 -5.86
C SER A 131 4.45 -4.01 -5.47
N PHE A 132 3.38 -3.55 -6.15
CA PHE A 132 2.03 -4.06 -5.96
C PHE A 132 1.92 -5.56 -6.24
N GLY A 133 2.53 -6.03 -7.32
CA GLY A 133 2.54 -7.45 -7.68
C GLY A 133 3.34 -8.29 -6.69
N ILE A 134 4.53 -7.84 -6.27
CA ILE A 134 5.38 -8.57 -5.31
C ILE A 134 4.69 -8.73 -3.96
N GLN A 135 4.13 -7.66 -3.38
CA GLN A 135 3.42 -7.78 -2.09
C GLN A 135 2.26 -8.75 -2.15
N ASN A 136 1.51 -8.77 -3.27
CA ASN A 136 0.40 -9.70 -3.45
C ASN A 136 0.86 -11.14 -3.65
N CYS A 137 1.95 -11.37 -4.37
CA CYS A 137 2.56 -12.69 -4.49
C CYS A 137 3.05 -13.21 -3.13
N LEU A 138 3.73 -12.37 -2.36
CA LEU A 138 4.16 -12.74 -1.01
C LEU A 138 2.95 -13.02 -0.10
N GLY A 139 1.89 -12.22 -0.19
CA GLY A 139 0.66 -12.42 0.56
C GLY A 139 -0.01 -13.75 0.21
N ILE A 140 -0.20 -14.08 -1.08
CA ILE A 140 -0.82 -15.35 -1.48
C ILE A 140 0.02 -16.57 -1.09
N ILE A 141 1.35 -16.46 -1.16
CA ILE A 141 2.26 -17.51 -0.68
C ILE A 141 2.04 -17.74 0.82
N THR A 142 1.92 -16.65 1.60
CA THR A 142 1.65 -16.75 3.04
C THR A 142 0.26 -17.33 3.30
N HIS A 143 -0.77 -16.91 2.59
CA HIS A 143 -2.12 -17.47 2.73
C HIS A 143 -2.18 -18.98 2.47
N LEU A 144 -1.41 -19.45 1.50
CA LEU A 144 -1.36 -20.88 1.16
C LEU A 144 -0.48 -21.69 2.13
N SER A 145 0.62 -21.11 2.63
CA SER A 145 1.55 -21.81 3.53
C SER A 145 1.17 -21.67 5.01
N PHE A 146 0.44 -20.63 5.37
CA PHE A 146 0.03 -20.30 6.74
C PHE A 146 -1.45 -19.89 6.82
N PRO A 147 -2.40 -20.79 6.50
CA PRO A 147 -3.81 -20.47 6.48
C PRO A 147 -4.34 -20.14 7.87
N THR A 148 -5.04 -19.00 7.97
CA THR A 148 -5.51 -18.44 9.25
C THR A 148 -6.94 -17.93 9.12
N ALA A 149 -7.70 -18.00 10.22
CA ALA A 149 -9.08 -17.54 10.28
C ALA A 149 -9.18 -16.06 10.66
N ALA A 150 -10.09 -15.35 10.01
CA ALA A 150 -10.48 -13.98 10.33
C ALA A 150 -11.49 -13.93 11.52
N PRO A 151 -11.77 -12.73 12.09
CA PRO A 151 -12.69 -12.57 13.20
C PRO A 151 -14.08 -13.18 12.96
N TRP A 152 -14.61 -13.11 11.73
CA TRP A 152 -15.90 -13.67 11.37
C TRP A 152 -16.05 -15.16 11.70
N TYR A 153 -14.93 -15.89 11.79
CA TYR A 153 -14.98 -17.33 12.09
C TYR A 153 -15.49 -17.58 13.50
N GLY A 154 -15.00 -16.83 14.50
CA GLY A 154 -15.51 -16.89 15.86
C GLY A 154 -16.96 -16.41 15.97
N ASP A 155 -17.31 -15.35 15.24
CA ASP A 155 -18.68 -14.81 15.23
C ASP A 155 -19.70 -15.82 14.65
N GLN A 156 -19.27 -16.62 13.68
CA GLN A 156 -20.15 -17.57 12.98
C GLN A 156 -20.25 -18.93 13.68
N TYR A 157 -19.14 -19.44 14.22
CA TYR A 157 -19.09 -20.81 14.75
C TYR A 157 -19.05 -20.88 16.28
N GLY A 158 -18.89 -19.73 16.97
CA GLY A 158 -18.85 -19.65 18.42
C GLY A 158 -17.56 -20.20 19.04
N TYR A 159 -17.50 -20.13 20.37
CA TYR A 159 -16.37 -20.62 21.17
C TYR A 159 -16.80 -21.81 22.03
N PRO A 160 -15.95 -22.86 22.20
CA PRO A 160 -14.61 -22.98 21.64
C PRO A 160 -14.62 -23.14 20.11
N LEU A 161 -13.64 -22.51 19.42
CA LEU A 161 -13.56 -22.53 17.96
C LEU A 161 -13.41 -23.99 17.45
N PRO A 162 -14.29 -24.44 16.54
CA PRO A 162 -14.13 -25.76 15.91
C PRO A 162 -12.88 -25.78 15.03
N PRO A 163 -12.32 -26.98 14.72
CA PRO A 163 -11.20 -27.08 13.79
C PRO A 163 -11.61 -26.64 12.38
N GLY A 164 -10.78 -25.81 11.75
CA GLY A 164 -11.01 -25.35 10.38
C GLY A 164 -10.91 -26.48 9.35
N ASN A 165 -11.78 -26.41 8.34
CA ASN A 165 -11.80 -27.34 7.22
C ASN A 165 -11.86 -26.57 5.90
N TYR A 166 -11.14 -27.02 4.88
CA TYR A 166 -11.10 -26.39 3.56
C TYR A 166 -12.39 -26.51 2.74
N SER A 167 -13.35 -27.33 3.17
CA SER A 167 -14.71 -27.39 2.60
C SER A 167 -15.65 -26.32 3.17
N MET A 168 -15.25 -25.60 4.23
CA MET A 168 -16.07 -24.54 4.81
C MET A 168 -16.24 -23.38 3.85
N PRO A 169 -17.47 -22.85 3.68
CA PRO A 169 -17.70 -21.69 2.84
C PRO A 169 -17.11 -20.42 3.45
N GLY A 170 -16.70 -19.49 2.61
CA GLY A 170 -16.34 -18.15 3.05
C GLY A 170 -17.54 -17.38 3.59
N SER A 171 -17.29 -16.42 4.49
CA SER A 171 -18.31 -15.58 5.09
C SER A 171 -18.18 -14.13 4.63
N ALA A 172 -19.30 -13.51 4.29
CA ALA A 172 -19.36 -12.08 4.03
C ALA A 172 -19.30 -11.23 5.31
N ALA A 173 -19.33 -11.87 6.48
CA ALA A 173 -19.22 -11.22 7.78
C ALA A 173 -20.12 -9.96 7.91
N GLY A 174 -19.55 -8.81 8.26
CA GLY A 174 -20.28 -7.55 8.36
C GLY A 174 -20.93 -7.08 7.06
N LEU A 175 -20.44 -7.51 5.89
CA LEU A 175 -21.05 -7.16 4.60
C LEU A 175 -22.46 -7.77 4.40
N VAL A 176 -22.86 -8.75 5.21
CA VAL A 176 -24.26 -9.22 5.25
C VAL A 176 -25.22 -8.08 5.65
N ARG A 177 -24.76 -7.19 6.56
CA ARG A 177 -25.56 -6.01 6.96
C ARG A 177 -25.66 -5.00 5.82
N VAL A 178 -24.57 -4.84 5.05
CA VAL A 178 -24.55 -4.02 3.85
C VAL A 178 -25.51 -4.57 2.78
N ASP A 179 -25.47 -5.87 2.51
CA ASP A 179 -26.41 -6.53 1.59
C ASP A 179 -27.88 -6.23 2.00
N LYS A 180 -28.20 -6.26 3.31
CA LYS A 180 -29.54 -5.90 3.81
C LYS A 180 -29.90 -4.44 3.53
N VAL A 181 -28.96 -3.49 3.76
CA VAL A 181 -29.20 -2.06 3.53
C VAL A 181 -29.40 -1.76 2.05
N LEU A 182 -28.64 -2.44 1.18
CA LEU A 182 -28.70 -2.25 -0.27
C LEU A 182 -29.78 -3.10 -0.95
N GLY A 183 -30.46 -4.01 -0.23
CA GLY A 183 -31.45 -4.93 -0.80
C GLY A 183 -30.84 -5.96 -1.76
N THR A 184 -29.60 -6.39 -1.50
CA THR A 184 -28.84 -7.32 -2.37
C THR A 184 -28.36 -8.56 -1.62
N HIS A 185 -27.80 -9.52 -2.37
CA HIS A 185 -27.10 -10.70 -1.85
C HIS A 185 -25.73 -10.87 -2.52
N ILE A 186 -25.18 -9.79 -3.03
CA ILE A 186 -23.94 -9.80 -3.83
C ILE A 186 -22.77 -10.32 -2.99
N TYR A 187 -22.58 -9.76 -1.80
CA TYR A 187 -21.43 -10.11 -0.94
C TYR A 187 -21.57 -11.52 -0.36
N GLN A 188 -22.76 -11.92 0.08
CA GLN A 188 -22.98 -13.28 0.57
C GLN A 188 -22.61 -14.32 -0.49
N ASN A 189 -23.03 -14.11 -1.74
CA ASN A 189 -22.76 -15.05 -2.84
C ASN A 189 -21.26 -15.03 -3.23
N ALA A 190 -20.64 -13.84 -3.31
CA ALA A 190 -19.24 -13.70 -3.67
C ALA A 190 -18.30 -14.36 -2.66
N PHE A 191 -18.55 -14.17 -1.35
CA PHE A 191 -17.72 -14.76 -0.30
C PHE A 191 -17.91 -16.27 -0.18
N LYS A 192 -19.12 -16.79 -0.35
CA LYS A 192 -19.36 -18.24 -0.42
C LYS A 192 -18.59 -18.91 -1.55
N ALA A 193 -18.39 -18.23 -2.67
CA ALA A 193 -17.65 -18.72 -3.82
C ALA A 193 -16.15 -18.44 -3.75
N SER A 194 -15.63 -17.87 -2.65
CA SER A 194 -14.22 -17.54 -2.52
C SER A 194 -13.32 -18.76 -2.62
N PRO A 195 -12.29 -18.76 -3.51
CA PRO A 195 -11.37 -19.89 -3.64
C PRO A 195 -10.39 -20.03 -2.47
N LEU A 196 -10.30 -18.99 -1.61
CA LEU A 196 -9.35 -18.92 -0.50
C LEU A 196 -10.05 -18.31 0.73
N VAL A 197 -10.57 -19.16 1.59
CA VAL A 197 -11.39 -18.77 2.75
C VAL A 197 -10.52 -18.37 3.95
N PHE A 198 -9.41 -19.08 4.18
CA PHE A 198 -8.53 -18.92 5.34
C PHE A 198 -7.26 -18.11 5.02
N GLY A 199 -7.45 -16.97 4.35
CA GLY A 199 -6.38 -16.05 3.98
C GLY A 199 -6.45 -14.73 4.74
N ALA A 200 -6.56 -14.74 6.07
CA ALA A 200 -6.64 -13.52 6.85
C ALA A 200 -5.28 -12.81 6.96
N PHE A 201 -4.20 -13.54 7.19
CA PHE A 201 -2.85 -13.02 7.41
C PHE A 201 -1.90 -13.26 6.22
N PRO A 202 -1.21 -12.25 5.70
CA PRO A 202 -1.36 -10.81 5.97
C PRO A 202 -2.61 -10.22 5.30
N SER A 203 -3.08 -9.05 5.77
CA SER A 203 -4.16 -8.35 5.10
C SER A 203 -3.70 -7.74 3.78
N LEU A 204 -4.20 -8.26 2.65
CA LEU A 204 -3.96 -7.64 1.34
C LEU A 204 -4.71 -6.32 1.19
N HIS A 205 -5.85 -6.13 1.87
CA HIS A 205 -6.56 -4.86 1.93
C HIS A 205 -5.70 -3.76 2.58
N GLY A 206 -5.06 -4.09 3.71
CA GLY A 206 -4.08 -3.22 4.35
C GLY A 206 -2.88 -2.93 3.45
N ALA A 207 -2.31 -3.97 2.83
CA ALA A 207 -1.17 -3.82 1.94
C ALA A 207 -1.48 -2.94 0.72
N PHE A 208 -2.64 -3.09 0.09
CA PHE A 208 -3.06 -2.29 -1.07
C PHE A 208 -3.12 -0.80 -0.76
N SER A 209 -3.83 -0.44 0.32
CA SER A 209 -3.97 0.96 0.74
C SER A 209 -2.61 1.58 1.10
N CYS A 210 -1.75 0.84 1.81
CA CYS A 210 -0.41 1.29 2.16
C CYS A 210 0.51 1.46 0.94
N CYS A 211 0.41 0.56 -0.05
CA CYS A 211 1.17 0.68 -1.29
C CYS A 211 0.80 1.96 -2.05
N CYS A 212 -0.48 2.23 -2.24
CA CYS A 212 -0.95 3.47 -2.85
C CYS A 212 -0.43 4.69 -2.07
N PHE A 213 -0.52 4.64 -0.73
CA PHE A 213 -0.03 5.71 0.14
C PHE A 213 1.47 5.96 -0.05
N PHE A 214 2.34 4.94 0.00
CA PHE A 214 3.79 5.12 -0.09
C PHE A 214 4.20 5.76 -1.42
N PHE A 215 3.60 5.34 -2.53
CA PHE A 215 3.95 5.88 -3.83
C PHE A 215 3.44 7.30 -4.03
N ILE A 216 2.19 7.61 -3.67
CA ILE A 216 1.64 8.96 -3.85
C ILE A 216 2.24 9.95 -2.85
N ALA A 217 2.45 9.55 -1.60
CA ALA A 217 3.08 10.38 -0.57
C ALA A 217 4.52 10.78 -0.93
N ARG A 218 5.18 10.02 -1.82
CA ARG A 218 6.50 10.39 -2.33
C ARG A 218 6.46 11.66 -3.18
N TYR A 219 5.37 11.90 -3.89
CA TYR A 219 5.26 12.97 -4.90
C TYR A 219 4.29 14.08 -4.54
N SER A 220 3.40 13.90 -3.56
CA SER A 220 2.41 14.90 -3.15
C SER A 220 2.14 14.87 -1.65
N ARG A 221 2.29 16.03 -0.98
CA ARG A 221 1.92 16.19 0.45
C ARG A 221 0.40 16.13 0.64
N LYS A 222 -0.37 16.73 -0.26
CA LYS A 222 -1.85 16.64 -0.25
C LYS A 222 -2.30 15.21 -0.49
N GLY A 223 -1.68 14.55 -1.47
CA GLY A 223 -1.89 13.13 -1.71
C GLY A 223 -1.53 12.25 -0.51
N ALA A 224 -0.44 12.55 0.20
CA ALA A 224 -0.07 11.85 1.43
C ALA A 224 -1.15 11.97 2.52
N PHE A 225 -1.72 13.17 2.71
CA PHE A 225 -2.81 13.38 3.67
C PHE A 225 -4.07 12.59 3.27
N MET A 226 -4.49 12.71 2.01
CA MET A 226 -5.69 12.01 1.50
C MET A 226 -5.54 10.49 1.57
N LEU A 227 -4.41 9.95 1.13
CA LEU A 227 -4.15 8.51 1.17
C LEU A 227 -3.90 8.00 2.59
N GLY A 228 -3.33 8.82 3.48
CA GLY A 228 -3.22 8.52 4.91
C GLY A 228 -4.60 8.35 5.55
N PHE A 229 -5.54 9.25 5.28
CA PHE A 229 -6.94 9.11 5.69
C PHE A 229 -7.58 7.84 5.09
N TYR A 230 -7.36 7.58 3.80
CA TYR A 230 -7.88 6.37 3.16
C TYR A 230 -7.33 5.09 3.78
N VAL A 231 -6.04 5.03 4.14
CA VAL A 231 -5.46 3.87 4.85
C VAL A 231 -6.17 3.63 6.18
N LEU A 232 -6.37 4.68 6.98
CA LEU A 232 -7.08 4.57 8.27
C LEU A 232 -8.53 4.15 8.08
N TRP A 233 -9.21 4.70 7.09
CA TRP A 233 -10.57 4.33 6.75
C TRP A 233 -10.68 2.87 6.31
N GLN A 234 -9.75 2.39 5.47
CA GLN A 234 -9.69 1.01 5.04
C GLN A 234 -9.41 0.06 6.23
N TRP A 235 -8.50 0.43 7.12
CA TRP A 235 -8.22 -0.35 8.32
C TRP A 235 -9.42 -0.41 9.25
N PHE A 236 -10.05 0.71 9.54
CA PHE A 236 -11.29 0.75 10.30
C PHE A 236 -12.36 -0.15 9.68
N SER A 237 -12.57 -0.03 8.36
CA SER A 237 -13.59 -0.78 7.64
C SER A 237 -13.37 -2.30 7.72
N THR A 238 -12.13 -2.76 7.57
CA THR A 238 -11.81 -4.19 7.62
C THR A 238 -12.02 -4.79 9.01
N ILE A 239 -11.71 -4.03 10.07
CA ILE A 239 -11.95 -4.46 11.47
C ILE A 239 -13.45 -4.44 11.77
N TYR A 240 -14.15 -3.34 11.46
CA TYR A 240 -15.58 -3.16 11.68
C TYR A 240 -16.43 -4.23 10.97
N LEU A 241 -16.05 -4.59 9.76
CA LEU A 241 -16.69 -5.65 8.97
C LEU A 241 -16.25 -7.06 9.37
N ARG A 242 -15.38 -7.21 10.38
CA ARG A 242 -14.93 -8.50 10.93
C ARG A 242 -14.15 -9.38 9.95
N HIS A 243 -13.48 -8.76 8.96
CA HIS A 243 -12.64 -9.47 7.98
C HIS A 243 -11.19 -9.60 8.40
N HIS A 244 -10.67 -8.69 9.26
CA HIS A 244 -9.28 -8.69 9.68
C HIS A 244 -9.09 -8.37 11.16
N TRP A 245 -8.05 -8.94 11.73
CA TRP A 245 -7.48 -8.57 13.02
C TRP A 245 -6.52 -7.38 12.85
N ARG A 246 -6.17 -6.68 13.94
CA ARG A 246 -5.19 -5.56 13.92
C ARG A 246 -3.82 -6.03 13.41
N ILE A 247 -3.39 -7.23 13.81
CA ILE A 247 -2.13 -7.84 13.40
C ILE A 247 -2.06 -8.10 11.89
N ASP A 248 -3.16 -8.45 11.26
CA ASP A 248 -3.21 -8.68 9.81
C ASP A 248 -2.93 -7.41 9.04
N LEU A 249 -3.49 -6.28 9.51
CA LEU A 249 -3.31 -4.97 8.91
C LEU A 249 -1.90 -4.45 9.09
N LEU A 250 -1.34 -4.62 10.28
CA LEU A 250 0.06 -4.29 10.55
C LEU A 250 1.01 -5.10 9.69
N SER A 251 0.74 -6.39 9.50
CA SER A 251 1.54 -7.23 8.60
C SER A 251 1.39 -6.80 7.14
N GLY A 252 0.18 -6.41 6.71
CA GLY A 252 -0.04 -5.83 5.38
C GLY A 252 0.78 -4.57 5.13
N LEU A 253 0.88 -3.67 6.12
CA LEU A 253 1.77 -2.52 6.10
C LEU A 253 3.24 -2.94 5.92
N ILE A 254 3.70 -3.95 6.67
CA ILE A 254 5.08 -4.45 6.60
C ILE A 254 5.37 -5.02 5.21
N TYR A 255 4.45 -5.82 4.63
CA TYR A 255 4.61 -6.38 3.29
C TYR A 255 4.70 -5.28 2.23
N SER A 256 3.87 -4.25 2.35
CA SER A 256 3.90 -3.11 1.45
C SER A 256 5.17 -2.27 1.60
N ALA A 257 5.60 -2.00 2.83
CA ALA A 257 6.84 -1.28 3.12
C ALA A 257 8.06 -2.05 2.58
N PHE A 258 8.09 -3.37 2.74
CA PHE A 258 9.14 -4.22 2.21
C PHE A 258 9.18 -4.15 0.67
N ALA A 259 8.03 -4.35 -0.01
CA ALA A 259 7.96 -4.28 -1.47
C ALA A 259 8.36 -2.90 -2.01
N PHE A 260 7.94 -1.81 -1.35
CA PHE A 260 8.37 -0.46 -1.68
C PHE A 260 9.88 -0.26 -1.52
N SER A 261 10.45 -0.80 -0.43
CA SER A 261 11.87 -0.66 -0.10
C SER A 261 12.79 -1.33 -1.13
N ILE A 262 12.37 -2.43 -1.75
CA ILE A 262 13.11 -3.11 -2.82
C ILE A 262 13.45 -2.12 -3.95
N PHE A 263 12.50 -1.25 -4.29
CA PHE A 263 12.64 -0.32 -5.41
C PHE A 263 13.00 1.11 -5.00
N TYR A 264 13.25 1.37 -3.73
CA TYR A 264 13.49 2.73 -3.24
C TYR A 264 14.67 3.41 -3.97
N ARG A 265 15.78 2.70 -4.13
CA ARG A 265 16.95 3.23 -4.86
C ARG A 265 16.65 3.51 -6.34
N SER A 266 15.84 2.67 -6.97
CA SER A 266 15.41 2.89 -8.36
C SER A 266 14.54 4.13 -8.48
N LEU A 267 13.63 4.36 -7.51
CA LEU A 267 12.81 5.57 -7.46
C LEU A 267 13.68 6.83 -7.29
N VAL A 268 14.67 6.79 -6.40
CA VAL A 268 15.62 7.91 -6.22
C VAL A 268 16.38 8.22 -7.51
N ARG A 269 16.86 7.18 -8.21
CA ARG A 269 17.52 7.37 -9.51
C ARG A 269 16.59 8.00 -10.53
N MET A 270 15.33 7.54 -10.63
CA MET A 270 14.37 8.10 -11.56
C MET A 270 14.05 9.56 -11.25
N ASP A 271 13.91 9.90 -9.96
CA ASP A 271 13.70 11.29 -9.53
C ASP A 271 14.87 12.19 -9.97
N LYS A 272 16.12 11.75 -9.76
CA LYS A 272 17.32 12.48 -10.19
C LYS A 272 17.36 12.66 -11.72
N MET A 273 17.10 11.59 -12.47
CA MET A 273 17.07 11.66 -13.94
C MET A 273 15.97 12.60 -14.46
N TYR A 274 14.82 12.62 -13.82
CA TYR A 274 13.72 13.50 -14.18
C TYR A 274 14.05 14.96 -13.87
N ALA A 275 14.58 15.24 -12.69
CA ALA A 275 15.04 16.59 -12.31
C ALA A 275 16.14 17.14 -13.22
N ALA A 276 17.00 16.26 -13.75
CA ALA A 276 18.05 16.62 -14.73
C ALA A 276 17.54 16.68 -16.19
N GLY A 277 16.24 16.47 -16.45
CA GLY A 277 15.66 16.55 -17.79
C GLY A 277 15.91 15.33 -18.69
N PHE A 278 16.49 14.24 -18.16
CA PHE A 278 16.81 13.04 -18.96
C PHE A 278 15.64 12.07 -19.17
N SER A 279 14.55 12.21 -18.43
CA SER A 279 13.45 11.22 -18.42
C SER A 279 12.28 11.54 -19.35
N GLY A 280 12.29 12.74 -19.97
CA GLY A 280 11.17 13.22 -20.79
C GLY A 280 9.92 13.58 -19.96
N ASP A 281 8.84 13.92 -20.65
CA ASP A 281 7.62 14.45 -20.07
C ASP A 281 6.79 13.37 -19.35
N ASN A 282 6.13 13.73 -18.24
CA ASN A 282 5.11 12.91 -17.60
C ASN A 282 3.78 12.95 -18.38
N GLY A 283 2.78 12.17 -17.95
CA GLY A 283 1.49 12.08 -18.63
C GLY A 283 0.75 13.42 -18.66
N TRP A 284 0.85 14.23 -17.60
CA TRP A 284 0.25 15.56 -17.53
C TRP A 284 0.83 16.51 -18.58
N GLN A 285 2.16 16.60 -18.63
CA GLN A 285 2.86 17.44 -19.59
C GLN A 285 2.55 17.04 -21.04
N ARG A 286 2.45 15.73 -21.33
CA ARG A 286 2.09 15.23 -22.68
C ARG A 286 0.65 15.53 -23.05
N LEU A 287 -0.33 15.35 -22.14
CA LEU A 287 -1.75 15.52 -22.42
C LEU A 287 -2.17 16.99 -22.55
N PHE A 288 -1.57 17.85 -21.73
CA PHE A 288 -1.99 19.24 -21.62
C PHE A 288 -0.98 20.25 -22.20
N ALA A 289 0.03 19.75 -22.95
CA ALA A 289 1.01 20.59 -23.62
C ALA A 289 0.34 21.73 -24.41
N GLY A 290 0.74 22.98 -24.14
CA GLY A 290 0.24 24.17 -24.80
C GLY A 290 -1.19 24.61 -24.44
N THR A 291 -1.89 23.87 -23.56
CA THR A 291 -3.25 24.25 -23.12
C THR A 291 -3.24 25.26 -21.98
N ARG A 292 -4.40 25.92 -21.75
CA ARG A 292 -4.58 26.80 -20.58
C ARG A 292 -4.47 26.04 -19.25
N LEU A 293 -4.86 24.76 -19.23
CA LEU A 293 -4.77 23.90 -18.04
C LEU A 293 -3.31 23.67 -17.62
N GLN A 294 -2.40 23.50 -18.58
CA GLN A 294 -0.97 23.42 -18.28
C GLN A 294 -0.50 24.62 -17.48
N ARG A 295 -0.81 25.84 -17.94
CA ARG A 295 -0.35 27.09 -17.26
C ARG A 295 -0.93 27.27 -15.86
N VAL A 296 -2.16 26.81 -15.61
CA VAL A 296 -2.82 26.91 -14.30
C VAL A 296 -2.21 25.94 -13.28
N PHE A 297 -1.78 24.76 -13.73
CA PHE A 297 -1.29 23.71 -12.84
C PHE A 297 0.24 23.67 -12.74
N ASP A 298 0.98 24.03 -13.79
CA ASP A 298 2.45 24.04 -13.76
C ASP A 298 2.97 24.98 -12.65
N GLY A 299 2.37 26.15 -12.48
CA GLY A 299 2.73 27.09 -11.41
C GLY A 299 2.50 26.54 -9.98
N ASN A 300 1.53 25.67 -9.78
CA ASN A 300 1.23 25.08 -8.46
C ASN A 300 1.88 23.73 -8.24
N LEU A 301 1.96 22.89 -9.27
CA LEU A 301 2.53 21.54 -9.19
C LEU A 301 4.06 21.55 -9.27
N GLU A 302 4.65 22.42 -10.11
CA GLU A 302 6.10 22.60 -10.17
C GLU A 302 6.62 23.19 -8.86
N ALA A 303 5.91 24.16 -8.26
CA ALA A 303 6.31 24.70 -6.96
C ALA A 303 6.21 23.65 -5.84
N GLU A 304 5.17 22.81 -5.82
CA GLU A 304 5.01 21.75 -4.82
C GLU A 304 6.02 20.62 -5.07
N TYR A 305 6.26 20.27 -6.33
CA TYR A 305 7.19 19.21 -6.73
C TYR A 305 8.63 19.64 -6.53
N SER A 306 9.03 20.86 -6.97
CA SER A 306 10.37 21.40 -6.76
C SER A 306 10.73 21.51 -5.30
N ILE A 307 9.82 22.02 -4.44
CA ILE A 307 10.04 22.06 -2.99
C ILE A 307 10.24 20.67 -2.39
N VAL A 308 9.49 19.67 -2.86
CA VAL A 308 9.63 18.29 -2.39
C VAL A 308 10.93 17.65 -2.90
N MET A 309 11.28 17.88 -4.16
CA MET A 309 12.47 17.28 -4.79
C MET A 309 13.76 17.97 -4.35
N GLU A 310 13.81 19.31 -4.37
CA GLU A 310 14.96 20.10 -3.91
C GLU A 310 15.29 19.77 -2.45
N SER A 311 14.27 19.70 -1.57
CA SER A 311 14.44 19.27 -0.18
C SER A 311 14.89 17.82 0.00
N ARG A 312 14.81 16.99 -1.04
CA ARG A 312 15.32 15.59 -1.05
C ARG A 312 16.72 15.49 -1.63
N LEU A 313 16.96 16.14 -2.77
CA LEU A 313 18.25 16.11 -3.46
C LEU A 313 19.35 16.78 -2.63
N ASP A 314 19.08 17.93 -2.01
CA ASP A 314 20.01 18.62 -1.13
C ASP A 314 20.43 17.80 0.09
N ARG A 315 19.55 16.95 0.61
CA ARG A 315 19.87 16.09 1.75
C ARG A 315 20.57 14.79 1.37
N GLU A 316 20.29 14.25 0.19
CA GLU A 316 20.99 13.06 -0.31
C GLU A 316 22.43 13.40 -0.73
N SER A 317 22.70 14.64 -1.14
CA SER A 317 24.06 15.13 -1.39
C SER A 317 24.85 15.38 -0.10
N LEU A 318 24.18 15.73 1.01
CA LEU A 318 24.80 15.92 2.32
C LEU A 318 25.08 14.58 3.05
N ASP A 319 24.35 13.52 2.71
CA ASP A 319 24.47 12.21 3.38
C ASP A 319 25.51 11.26 2.71
N GLY A 320 26.36 11.78 1.80
CA GLY A 320 27.52 11.05 1.29
C GLY A 320 27.21 9.64 0.79
N VAL A 321 26.16 9.47 -0.03
CA VAL A 321 26.06 8.29 -0.88
C VAL A 321 27.13 8.46 -1.95
N GLU A 322 28.36 7.96 -1.69
CA GLU A 322 29.37 7.74 -2.71
C GLU A 322 28.72 6.95 -3.85
N VAL A 323 28.31 7.66 -4.88
CA VAL A 323 28.04 7.09 -6.19
C VAL A 323 29.42 6.77 -6.75
N ASP A 324 29.64 5.49 -7.04
CA ASP A 324 30.83 4.95 -7.68
C ASP A 324 31.39 5.94 -8.72
N ASP A 325 32.53 6.55 -8.38
CA ASP A 325 33.21 7.68 -9.07
C ASP A 325 33.50 7.41 -10.56
N GLY A 326 33.51 6.15 -10.97
CA GLY A 326 33.71 5.73 -12.35
C GLY A 326 32.56 6.04 -13.33
N ARG A 327 31.35 6.26 -12.84
CA ARG A 327 30.18 6.56 -13.69
C ARG A 327 29.78 8.03 -13.72
N GLU A 328 30.22 8.85 -12.78
CA GLU A 328 29.98 10.28 -12.82
C GLU A 328 30.84 10.93 -13.91
N GLN A 329 32.09 10.48 -14.13
CA GLN A 329 32.94 10.96 -15.22
C GLN A 329 32.38 10.61 -16.58
N ASP A 330 31.75 9.45 -16.77
CA ASP A 330 31.06 9.08 -18.01
C ASP A 330 29.79 9.93 -18.26
N LEU A 331 29.09 10.33 -17.22
CA LEU A 331 27.91 11.21 -17.33
C LEU A 331 28.30 12.66 -17.58
N GLU A 332 29.36 13.18 -16.94
CA GLU A 332 29.91 14.52 -17.21
C GLU A 332 30.50 14.61 -18.62
N SER A 333 31.20 13.58 -19.07
CA SER A 333 31.76 13.56 -20.44
C SER A 333 30.64 13.48 -21.50
N ALA A 334 29.55 12.73 -21.24
CA ALA A 334 28.37 12.70 -22.09
C ALA A 334 27.62 14.05 -22.09
N TRP A 335 27.63 14.77 -20.96
CA TRP A 335 27.01 16.09 -20.83
C TRP A 335 27.78 17.15 -21.64
N LEU A 336 29.08 17.16 -21.54
CA LEU A 336 29.96 18.10 -22.28
C LEU A 336 29.96 17.85 -23.79
N THR A 337 29.74 16.61 -24.25
CA THR A 337 29.67 16.27 -25.68
C THR A 337 28.25 16.39 -26.28
N GLY A 338 27.18 16.21 -25.49
CA GLY A 338 25.79 16.30 -25.94
C GLY A 338 25.22 17.72 -25.96
N ALA A 339 25.63 18.59 -25.03
CA ALA A 339 25.12 19.95 -24.92
C ALA A 339 25.62 20.91 -26.02
N SER A 340 26.64 20.54 -26.76
CA SER A 340 27.21 21.40 -27.85
C SER A 340 26.41 21.31 -29.16
N GLN A 341 25.43 20.42 -29.33
CA GLN A 341 24.72 20.24 -30.59
C GLN A 341 23.23 20.61 -30.61
N GLN A 342 22.61 20.98 -29.50
CA GLN A 342 21.24 21.52 -29.53
C GLN A 342 21.23 23.01 -29.13
N GLY A 343 21.55 23.85 -30.10
CA GLY A 343 21.35 25.28 -30.01
C GLY A 343 19.87 25.61 -29.76
N TYR A 344 19.60 26.20 -28.62
CA TYR A 344 18.32 26.79 -28.23
C TYR A 344 17.96 27.91 -29.19
N LYS A 345 17.21 27.63 -30.26
CA LYS A 345 16.58 28.68 -31.06
C LYS A 345 15.42 29.26 -30.32
N SER A 346 15.64 30.36 -29.58
CA SER A 346 14.55 31.22 -29.15
C SER A 346 13.91 31.84 -30.43
N LYS A 347 12.70 31.45 -30.75
CA LYS A 347 11.85 32.23 -31.64
C LYS A 347 11.23 33.36 -30.83
N ALA A 348 11.80 34.55 -30.99
CA ALA A 348 11.08 35.79 -30.75
C ALA A 348 9.90 35.85 -31.73
N PHE A 349 8.70 36.11 -31.20
CA PHE A 349 7.52 36.45 -32.00
C PHE A 349 7.51 37.97 -32.14
N ASP A 350 7.62 38.45 -33.36
CA ASP A 350 7.08 39.74 -33.81
C ASP A 350 5.56 39.64 -33.89
#